data_1c0140d8e6f04fa2fdd0ac68381ea5cc
#
_entry.id   1c0140d8e6f04fa2fdd0ac68381ea5cc
#
_cell.length_a   1.000
_cell.length_b   1.000
_cell.length_c   1.000
_cell.angle_alpha   90.00
_cell.angle_beta   90.00
_cell.angle_gamma   90.00
#
_symmetry.space_group_name_H-M   'P 1'
#
loop_
_entity.id
_entity.type
_entity.pdbx_description
1 polymer ?
#
loop_
_entity_poly.entity_id
_entity_poly.type
_entity_poly.pdbx_seq_one_letter_code
_entity_poly.pdbx_strand_id
1 'polypeptide(L)'
;QVLDQSFKHELIKIFAKRYAVKLFLPNVVGKGIAIYKALAYFKAGIASLGNKRIDVPVLDATSIGVSLLRKEFNTASNIMLMLKISELLEDYTRQKVTLQLGDSLMNKFDKVWIYKDGQEQEIAMSDLKQGQTVIVQTGSMIPIDGEIVDGEAMVNESSFTGEPLSKRVTLNDTVYAGTLIEEGKIFVKVRNLQDESRIAKIIDMIDTNESLKASIQSKAEHMADAIVPYSFLGFFGVWAFTRNLTRATALLLVDYSCAIRLSTSISVISAMQEASMHNVLVKGGKHLESMKDANVIVFDKTGTLTHAKPVVLDVVPLQDYTREE
;
A
#
# COMPACT_ATOMS: atom_id res chain seq x y z
N GLN A 1 12.97 -3.48 7.59
CA GLN A 1 14.33 -3.00 7.96
C GLN A 1 14.96 -2.17 6.84
N VAL A 2 14.97 -2.60 5.58
CA VAL A 2 15.53 -1.86 4.43
C VAL A 2 14.84 -0.51 4.25
N LEU A 3 13.50 -0.49 4.28
CA LEU A 3 12.72 0.75 4.15
C LEU A 3 12.99 1.74 5.29
N ASP A 4 13.07 1.24 6.54
CA ASP A 4 13.38 2.10 7.71
C ASP A 4 14.78 2.70 7.60
N GLN A 5 15.76 1.95 7.08
CA GLN A 5 17.11 2.44 6.82
C GLN A 5 17.12 3.47 5.69
N SER A 6 16.41 3.23 4.61
CA SER A 6 16.28 4.16 3.47
C SER A 6 15.66 5.48 3.91
N PHE A 7 14.56 5.43 4.67
CA PHE A 7 13.90 6.62 5.21
C PHE A 7 14.84 7.43 6.12
N LYS A 8 15.53 6.76 7.07
CA LYS A 8 16.52 7.41 7.95
C LYS A 8 17.64 8.04 7.15
N HIS A 9 18.13 7.35 6.11
CA HIS A 9 19.19 7.86 5.25
C HIS A 9 18.77 9.12 4.49
N GLU A 10 17.59 9.12 3.88
CA GLU A 10 17.04 10.28 3.17
C GLU A 10 16.80 11.46 4.14
N LEU A 11 16.27 11.19 5.34
CA LEU A 11 16.06 12.21 6.36
C LEU A 11 17.40 12.84 6.79
N ILE A 12 18.40 12.01 7.11
CA ILE A 12 19.75 12.47 7.47
C ILE A 12 20.35 13.27 6.32
N LYS A 13 20.21 12.83 5.08
CA LYS A 13 20.72 13.51 3.89
C LYS A 13 20.09 14.91 3.70
N ILE A 14 18.78 15.04 3.94
CA ILE A 14 18.07 16.33 3.89
C ILE A 14 18.67 17.29 4.93
N PHE A 15 18.83 16.84 6.18
CA PHE A 15 19.41 17.67 7.24
C PHE A 15 20.90 17.96 6.99
N ALA A 16 21.69 16.94 6.65
CA ALA A 16 23.13 17.09 6.38
C ALA A 16 23.36 18.10 5.23
N LYS A 17 22.61 17.96 4.12
CA LYS A 17 22.68 18.90 2.99
C LYS A 17 22.34 20.34 3.41
N ARG A 18 21.35 20.50 4.28
CA ARG A 18 20.98 21.83 4.80
C ARG A 18 22.05 22.42 5.68
N TYR A 19 22.60 21.63 6.63
CA TYR A 19 23.67 22.10 7.52
C TYR A 19 24.95 22.36 6.75
N ALA A 20 25.30 21.52 5.77
CA ALA A 20 26.43 21.74 4.89
C ALA A 20 26.33 23.06 4.12
N VAL A 21 25.16 23.34 3.51
CA VAL A 21 24.90 24.62 2.83
C VAL A 21 25.06 25.80 3.79
N LYS A 22 24.56 25.70 5.03
CA LYS A 22 24.63 26.76 6.02
C LYS A 22 26.03 26.99 6.57
N LEU A 23 26.83 25.91 6.70
CA LEU A 23 28.16 25.96 7.34
C LEU A 23 29.29 26.28 6.34
N PHE A 24 29.23 25.71 5.14
CA PHE A 24 30.34 25.74 4.19
C PHE A 24 30.14 26.72 3.03
N LEU A 25 28.91 27.19 2.78
CA LEU A 25 28.63 28.06 1.62
C LEU A 25 28.43 29.51 2.08
N PRO A 26 28.96 30.48 1.32
CA PRO A 26 28.67 31.89 1.54
C PRO A 26 27.16 32.17 1.53
N ASN A 27 26.74 33.14 2.37
CA ASN A 27 25.31 33.48 2.48
C ASN A 27 24.62 33.82 1.13
N VAL A 28 25.38 34.33 0.17
CA VAL A 28 24.87 34.65 -1.18
C VAL A 28 24.49 33.39 -1.93
N VAL A 29 25.32 32.34 -1.86
CA VAL A 29 25.06 31.07 -2.51
C VAL A 29 23.87 30.35 -1.86
N GLY A 30 23.78 30.42 -0.53
CA GLY A 30 22.63 29.85 0.23
C GLY A 30 21.31 30.51 -0.19
N LYS A 31 21.30 31.84 -0.39
CA LYS A 31 20.12 32.57 -0.92
C LYS A 31 19.77 32.13 -2.34
N GLY A 32 20.75 31.97 -3.22
CA GLY A 32 20.54 31.47 -4.58
C GLY A 32 19.92 30.08 -4.61
N ILE A 33 20.40 29.17 -3.76
CA ILE A 33 19.84 27.81 -3.62
C ILE A 33 18.38 27.85 -3.12
N ALA A 34 18.06 28.74 -2.17
CA ALA A 34 16.69 28.90 -1.69
C ALA A 34 15.74 29.36 -2.80
N ILE A 35 16.16 30.35 -3.60
CA ILE A 35 15.38 30.82 -4.76
C ILE A 35 15.21 29.72 -5.80
N TYR A 36 16.28 28.99 -6.13
CA TYR A 36 16.21 27.87 -7.07
C TYR A 36 15.20 26.79 -6.65
N LYS A 37 15.25 26.41 -5.38
CA LYS A 37 14.29 25.42 -4.83
C LYS A 37 12.86 25.96 -4.83
N ALA A 38 12.65 27.25 -4.61
CA ALA A 38 11.33 27.87 -4.62
C ALA A 38 10.66 27.83 -6.01
N LEU A 39 11.44 27.74 -7.09
CA LEU A 39 10.90 27.67 -8.46
C LEU A 39 9.96 26.49 -8.69
N ALA A 40 10.22 25.35 -8.06
CA ALA A 40 9.34 24.17 -8.15
C ALA A 40 7.96 24.46 -7.55
N TYR A 41 7.91 25.11 -6.39
CA TYR A 41 6.67 25.50 -5.73
C TYR A 41 5.92 26.59 -6.51
N PHE A 42 6.63 27.58 -7.07
CA PHE A 42 6.02 28.57 -7.93
C PHE A 42 5.41 27.97 -9.19
N LYS A 43 6.11 27.00 -9.81
CA LYS A 43 5.57 26.30 -10.98
C LYS A 43 4.28 25.54 -10.63
N ALA A 44 4.23 24.85 -9.48
CA ALA A 44 3.03 24.15 -9.01
C ALA A 44 1.88 25.14 -8.73
N GLY A 45 2.15 26.23 -8.00
CA GLY A 45 1.13 27.26 -7.71
C GLY A 45 0.59 27.94 -8.96
N ILE A 46 1.44 28.27 -9.93
CA ILE A 46 1.02 28.87 -11.22
C ILE A 46 0.17 27.87 -12.02
N ALA A 47 0.53 26.58 -12.03
CA ALA A 47 -0.25 25.56 -12.70
C ALA A 47 -1.66 25.42 -12.09
N SER A 48 -1.78 25.46 -10.76
CA SER A 48 -3.09 25.46 -10.08
C SER A 48 -3.92 26.70 -10.39
N LEU A 49 -3.30 27.88 -10.39
CA LEU A 49 -3.98 29.13 -10.79
C LEU A 49 -4.42 29.08 -12.26
N GLY A 50 -3.63 28.51 -13.16
CA GLY A 50 -4.00 28.28 -14.55
C GLY A 50 -5.25 27.42 -14.69
N ASN A 51 -5.45 26.47 -13.79
CA ASN A 51 -6.64 25.63 -13.68
C ASN A 51 -7.80 26.29 -12.89
N LYS A 52 -7.69 27.61 -12.59
CA LYS A 52 -8.66 28.38 -11.80
C LYS A 52 -8.94 27.82 -10.40
N ARG A 53 -7.93 27.18 -9.78
CA ARG A 53 -8.03 26.66 -8.43
C ARG A 53 -7.17 27.47 -7.49
N ILE A 54 -7.73 27.82 -6.33
CA ILE A 54 -7.01 28.43 -5.20
C ILE A 54 -6.89 27.33 -4.15
N ASP A 55 -5.83 26.56 -4.25
CA ASP A 55 -5.55 25.36 -3.49
C ASP A 55 -4.23 25.47 -2.72
N VAL A 56 -3.86 24.40 -2.04
CA VAL A 56 -2.64 24.33 -1.21
C VAL A 56 -1.36 24.71 -1.98
N PRO A 57 -1.10 24.23 -3.21
CA PRO A 57 0.03 24.69 -4.01
C PRO A 57 0.13 26.20 -4.19
N VAL A 58 -1.00 26.90 -4.29
CA VAL A 58 -1.05 28.37 -4.38
C VAL A 58 -0.67 28.99 -3.03
N LEU A 59 -1.16 28.43 -1.92
CA LEU A 59 -0.82 28.89 -0.58
C LEU A 59 0.68 28.75 -0.30
N ASP A 60 1.27 27.58 -0.61
CA ASP A 60 2.69 27.29 -0.44
C ASP A 60 3.55 28.24 -1.27
N ALA A 61 3.24 28.39 -2.55
CA ALA A 61 3.94 29.30 -3.44
C ALA A 61 3.89 30.76 -2.93
N THR A 62 2.72 31.18 -2.45
CA THR A 62 2.53 32.54 -1.91
C THR A 62 3.31 32.74 -0.63
N SER A 63 3.25 31.78 0.30
CA SER A 63 3.96 31.85 1.58
C SER A 63 5.49 31.90 1.40
N ILE A 64 6.02 31.08 0.51
CA ILE A 64 7.43 31.08 0.13
C ILE A 64 7.77 32.39 -0.57
N GLY A 65 6.92 32.86 -1.51
CA GLY A 65 7.13 34.09 -2.26
C GLY A 65 7.18 35.33 -1.38
N VAL A 66 6.21 35.50 -0.47
CA VAL A 66 6.18 36.60 0.50
C VAL A 66 7.42 36.58 1.38
N SER A 67 7.84 35.41 1.85
CA SER A 67 9.04 35.27 2.67
C SER A 67 10.31 35.68 1.90
N LEU A 68 10.43 35.30 0.64
CA LEU A 68 11.56 35.70 -0.22
C LEU A 68 11.56 37.20 -0.53
N LEU A 69 10.41 37.79 -0.82
CA LEU A 69 10.25 39.24 -1.06
C LEU A 69 10.66 40.07 0.16
N ARG A 70 10.39 39.56 1.36
CA ARG A 70 10.82 40.14 2.64
C ARG A 70 12.29 39.91 2.94
N LYS A 71 13.03 39.24 2.07
CA LYS A 71 14.43 38.81 2.29
C LYS A 71 14.62 37.85 3.49
N GLU A 72 13.53 37.18 3.91
CA GLU A 72 13.54 36.19 4.99
C GLU A 72 13.83 34.80 4.42
N PHE A 73 15.03 34.62 3.87
CA PHE A 73 15.44 33.37 3.21
C PHE A 73 15.43 32.16 4.15
N ASN A 74 15.66 32.39 5.45
CA ASN A 74 15.61 31.34 6.45
C ASN A 74 14.18 30.82 6.64
N THR A 75 13.19 31.72 6.69
CA THR A 75 11.76 31.36 6.79
C THR A 75 11.32 30.57 5.56
N ALA A 76 11.59 31.08 4.35
CA ALA A 76 11.30 30.37 3.12
C ALA A 76 11.95 28.98 3.07
N SER A 77 13.22 28.86 3.50
CA SER A 77 13.93 27.59 3.56
C SER A 77 13.36 26.62 4.62
N ASN A 78 12.83 27.15 5.73
CA ASN A 78 12.16 26.34 6.75
C ASN A 78 10.83 25.77 6.24
N ILE A 79 10.03 26.60 5.55
CA ILE A 79 8.77 26.17 4.94
C ILE A 79 9.06 25.03 3.95
N MET A 80 9.96 25.24 2.99
CA MET A 80 10.33 24.21 2.02
C MET A 80 10.88 22.94 2.65
N LEU A 81 11.59 23.05 3.78
CA LEU A 81 12.07 21.88 4.52
C LEU A 81 10.91 21.11 5.14
N MET A 82 9.97 21.78 5.79
CA MET A 82 8.79 21.14 6.42
C MET A 82 7.94 20.44 5.37
N LEU A 83 7.67 21.09 4.22
CA LEU A 83 6.96 20.48 3.12
C LEU A 83 7.66 19.21 2.61
N LYS A 84 8.99 19.27 2.47
CA LYS A 84 9.77 18.08 2.02
C LYS A 84 9.80 16.94 3.04
N ILE A 85 9.83 17.25 4.33
CA ILE A 85 9.76 16.24 5.40
C ILE A 85 8.35 15.60 5.40
N SER A 86 7.30 16.40 5.24
CA SER A 86 5.91 15.90 5.18
C SER A 86 5.71 14.96 3.99
N GLU A 87 6.19 15.32 2.81
CA GLU A 87 6.16 14.48 1.62
C GLU A 87 6.92 13.17 1.84
N LEU A 88 8.15 13.23 2.38
CA LEU A 88 8.95 12.03 2.68
C LEU A 88 8.27 11.12 3.70
N LEU A 89 7.61 11.69 4.71
CA LEU A 89 6.90 10.91 5.73
C LEU A 89 5.64 10.24 5.16
N GLU A 90 4.92 10.93 4.27
CA GLU A 90 3.77 10.38 3.56
C GLU A 90 4.19 9.19 2.68
N ASP A 91 5.24 9.36 1.87
CA ASP A 91 5.80 8.30 1.01
C ASP A 91 6.27 7.10 1.83
N TYR A 92 7.02 7.34 2.92
CA TYR A 92 7.48 6.28 3.81
C TYR A 92 6.32 5.51 4.42
N THR A 93 5.30 6.22 4.90
CA THR A 93 4.13 5.60 5.53
C THR A 93 3.38 4.74 4.53
N ARG A 94 3.17 5.25 3.30
CA ARG A 94 2.56 4.52 2.19
C ARG A 94 3.32 3.23 1.87
N GLN A 95 4.62 3.32 1.63
CA GLN A 95 5.46 2.17 1.30
C GLN A 95 5.48 1.12 2.42
N LYS A 96 5.58 1.56 3.68
CA LYS A 96 5.61 0.66 4.83
C LYS A 96 4.36 -0.22 4.92
N VAL A 97 3.22 0.33 4.60
CA VAL A 97 1.95 -0.39 4.62
C VAL A 97 1.82 -1.35 3.46
N THR A 98 2.18 -0.91 2.26
CA THR A 98 2.18 -1.82 1.09
C THR A 98 3.07 -3.04 1.36
N LEU A 99 4.26 -2.85 1.95
CA LEU A 99 5.15 -3.95 2.33
C LEU A 99 4.55 -4.85 3.41
N GLN A 100 3.93 -4.30 4.45
CA GLN A 100 3.32 -5.10 5.52
C GLN A 100 2.12 -5.91 5.03
N LEU A 101 1.31 -5.35 4.14
CA LEU A 101 0.23 -6.09 3.48
C LEU A 101 0.79 -7.21 2.60
N GLY A 102 1.85 -6.93 1.83
CA GLY A 102 2.56 -7.91 1.03
C GLY A 102 3.10 -9.08 1.87
N ASP A 103 3.81 -8.78 2.94
CA ASP A 103 4.38 -9.77 3.85
C ASP A 103 3.29 -10.65 4.51
N SER A 104 2.17 -10.07 4.91
CA SER A 104 1.05 -10.82 5.50
C SER A 104 0.39 -11.80 4.52
N LEU A 105 0.45 -11.51 3.22
CA LEU A 105 -0.15 -12.34 2.17
C LEU A 105 0.84 -13.35 1.58
N MET A 106 2.12 -13.01 1.52
CA MET A 106 3.16 -13.79 0.83
C MET A 106 3.95 -14.73 1.73
N ASN A 107 3.94 -14.54 3.05
CA ASN A 107 4.85 -15.21 4.00
C ASN A 107 4.42 -16.65 4.38
N LYS A 108 3.92 -17.43 3.41
CA LYS A 108 3.62 -18.85 3.68
C LYS A 108 4.71 -19.84 3.25
N PHE A 109 5.67 -19.39 2.43
CA PHE A 109 6.68 -20.29 1.87
C PHE A 109 8.07 -19.67 1.88
N ASP A 110 8.89 -20.05 2.83
CA ASP A 110 10.31 -19.66 2.84
C ASP A 110 11.13 -20.51 1.87
N LYS A 111 10.73 -21.77 1.66
CA LYS A 111 11.45 -22.77 0.88
C LYS A 111 10.52 -23.62 0.04
N VAL A 112 11.03 -24.12 -1.08
CA VAL A 112 10.34 -25.01 -2.02
C VAL A 112 11.26 -26.14 -2.45
N TRP A 113 10.67 -27.30 -2.77
CA TRP A 113 11.39 -28.42 -3.34
C TRP A 113 11.34 -28.33 -4.87
N ILE A 114 12.50 -28.37 -5.51
CA ILE A 114 12.61 -28.40 -6.98
C ILE A 114 13.18 -29.75 -7.43
N TYR A 115 12.76 -30.14 -8.66
CA TYR A 115 13.35 -31.29 -9.34
C TYR A 115 14.35 -30.80 -10.36
N LYS A 116 15.63 -31.15 -10.16
CA LYS A 116 16.71 -30.76 -11.05
C LYS A 116 17.71 -31.91 -11.20
N ASP A 117 18.09 -32.21 -12.45
CA ASP A 117 19.11 -33.22 -12.78
C ASP A 117 18.87 -34.59 -12.14
N GLY A 118 17.59 -34.99 -12.00
CA GLY A 118 17.22 -36.28 -11.41
C GLY A 118 17.19 -36.31 -9.88
N GLN A 119 17.40 -35.16 -9.22
CA GLN A 119 17.42 -35.06 -7.75
C GLN A 119 16.44 -34.02 -7.24
N GLU A 120 15.91 -34.27 -6.05
CA GLU A 120 15.09 -33.33 -5.30
C GLU A 120 16.00 -32.42 -4.47
N GLN A 121 15.86 -31.11 -4.63
CA GLN A 121 16.65 -30.11 -3.91
C GLN A 121 15.74 -29.07 -3.28
N GLU A 122 15.98 -28.76 -2.00
CA GLU A 122 15.30 -27.65 -1.32
C GLU A 122 16.02 -26.35 -1.64
N ILE A 123 15.28 -25.35 -2.12
CA ILE A 123 15.80 -24.01 -2.37
C ILE A 123 14.93 -22.95 -1.67
N ALA A 124 15.48 -21.75 -1.49
CA ALA A 124 14.66 -20.61 -1.04
C ALA A 124 13.67 -20.22 -2.14
N MET A 125 12.47 -19.81 -1.75
CA MET A 125 11.45 -19.37 -2.69
C MET A 125 11.92 -18.18 -3.56
N SER A 126 12.78 -17.31 -3.02
CA SER A 126 13.42 -16.20 -3.75
C SER A 126 14.33 -16.63 -4.89
N ASP A 127 14.86 -17.85 -4.83
CA ASP A 127 15.83 -18.38 -5.82
C ASP A 127 15.13 -19.16 -6.94
N LEU A 128 13.80 -19.33 -6.82
CA LEU A 128 13.00 -20.05 -7.82
C LEU A 128 12.91 -19.25 -9.12
N LYS A 129 13.09 -19.94 -10.25
CA LYS A 129 13.07 -19.33 -11.60
C LYS A 129 11.96 -19.91 -12.44
N GLN A 130 11.44 -19.08 -13.36
CA GLN A 130 10.47 -19.52 -14.35
C GLN A 130 11.00 -20.71 -15.16
N GLY A 131 10.14 -21.68 -15.42
CA GLY A 131 10.48 -22.90 -16.15
C GLY A 131 11.10 -24.01 -15.28
N GLN A 132 11.45 -23.77 -14.03
CA GLN A 132 11.84 -24.83 -13.08
C GLN A 132 10.63 -25.67 -12.67
N THR A 133 10.89 -26.88 -12.22
CA THR A 133 9.84 -27.81 -11.77
C THR A 133 9.86 -27.89 -10.24
N VAL A 134 8.74 -27.51 -9.63
CA VAL A 134 8.52 -27.58 -8.18
C VAL A 134 7.79 -28.88 -7.86
N ILE A 135 8.20 -29.54 -6.78
CA ILE A 135 7.59 -30.76 -6.25
C ILE A 135 6.64 -30.36 -5.16
N VAL A 136 5.39 -30.81 -5.25
CA VAL A 136 4.40 -30.65 -4.19
C VAL A 136 3.76 -31.99 -3.87
N GLN A 137 3.64 -32.29 -2.58
CA GLN A 137 3.16 -33.59 -2.11
C GLN A 137 2.02 -33.42 -1.09
N THR A 138 1.41 -34.55 -0.76
CA THR A 138 0.30 -34.64 0.20
C THR A 138 0.53 -33.79 1.45
N GLY A 139 -0.49 -33.03 1.84
CA GLY A 139 -0.47 -32.13 2.99
C GLY A 139 0.25 -30.80 2.75
N SER A 140 0.82 -30.59 1.55
CA SER A 140 1.52 -29.36 1.21
C SER A 140 0.62 -28.44 0.39
N MET A 141 0.76 -27.14 0.63
CA MET A 141 0.11 -26.11 -0.17
C MET A 141 0.96 -25.84 -1.42
N ILE A 142 0.34 -25.65 -2.56
CA ILE A 142 1.00 -25.32 -3.82
C ILE A 142 1.55 -23.89 -3.71
N PRO A 143 2.87 -23.68 -3.90
CA PRO A 143 3.49 -22.38 -3.64
C PRO A 143 3.44 -21.41 -4.83
N ILE A 144 3.16 -21.91 -6.04
CA ILE A 144 3.24 -21.13 -7.30
C ILE A 144 2.13 -21.52 -8.28
N ASP A 145 1.78 -20.62 -9.20
CA ASP A 145 0.95 -20.95 -10.34
C ASP A 145 1.78 -21.71 -11.38
N GLY A 146 1.24 -22.81 -11.88
CA GLY A 146 1.98 -23.62 -12.85
C GLY A 146 1.15 -24.69 -13.53
N GLU A 147 1.83 -25.47 -14.39
CA GLU A 147 1.26 -26.59 -15.14
C GLU A 147 1.91 -27.89 -14.69
N ILE A 148 1.09 -28.91 -14.49
CA ILE A 148 1.56 -30.24 -14.07
C ILE A 148 2.31 -30.89 -15.24
N VAL A 149 3.57 -31.23 -15.00
CA VAL A 149 4.44 -31.92 -15.97
C VAL A 149 4.60 -33.42 -15.65
N ASP A 150 4.28 -33.84 -14.44
CA ASP A 150 4.28 -35.24 -14.02
C ASP A 150 3.48 -35.42 -12.71
N GLY A 151 2.97 -36.62 -12.47
CA GLY A 151 2.23 -37.00 -11.30
C GLY A 151 0.71 -36.70 -11.36
N GLU A 152 0.04 -37.08 -10.30
CA GLU A 152 -1.39 -36.79 -10.09
C GLU A 152 -1.68 -36.51 -8.62
N ALA A 153 -2.70 -35.71 -8.35
CA ALA A 153 -3.11 -35.38 -6.98
C ALA A 153 -4.59 -35.03 -6.89
N MET A 154 -5.10 -35.12 -5.67
CA MET A 154 -6.36 -34.49 -5.27
C MET A 154 -6.07 -33.13 -4.68
N VAL A 155 -6.51 -32.08 -5.34
CA VAL A 155 -6.25 -30.69 -4.94
C VAL A 155 -7.53 -30.05 -4.41
N ASN A 156 -7.44 -29.53 -3.21
CA ASN A 156 -8.50 -28.75 -2.58
C ASN A 156 -8.37 -27.29 -3.00
N GLU A 157 -9.30 -26.85 -3.82
CA GLU A 157 -9.40 -25.47 -4.33
C GLU A 157 -10.40 -24.62 -3.53
N SER A 158 -10.87 -25.08 -2.37
CA SER A 158 -11.88 -24.40 -1.55
C SER A 158 -11.52 -22.96 -1.18
N SER A 159 -10.23 -22.67 -1.06
CA SER A 159 -9.73 -21.30 -0.83
C SER A 159 -10.09 -20.32 -1.96
N PHE A 160 -10.38 -20.80 -3.17
CA PHE A 160 -10.72 -19.99 -4.34
C PHE A 160 -12.15 -20.17 -4.81
N THR A 161 -12.66 -21.40 -4.79
CA THR A 161 -13.97 -21.74 -5.34
C THR A 161 -15.04 -21.83 -4.26
N GLY A 162 -14.62 -22.01 -3.00
CA GLY A 162 -15.52 -22.32 -1.89
C GLY A 162 -16.08 -23.73 -1.91
N GLU A 163 -15.80 -24.55 -2.94
CA GLU A 163 -16.28 -25.92 -3.04
C GLU A 163 -15.42 -26.88 -2.22
N PRO A 164 -16.01 -27.71 -1.35
CA PRO A 164 -15.27 -28.60 -0.47
C PRO A 164 -14.71 -29.85 -1.15
N LEU A 165 -15.15 -30.14 -2.37
CA LEU A 165 -14.70 -31.32 -3.08
C LEU A 165 -13.37 -31.06 -3.75
N SER A 166 -12.39 -31.93 -3.40
CA SER A 166 -11.09 -31.89 -4.03
C SER A 166 -11.18 -32.35 -5.48
N LYS A 167 -10.54 -31.63 -6.35
CA LYS A 167 -10.47 -31.89 -7.79
C LYS A 167 -9.26 -32.78 -8.07
N ARG A 168 -9.48 -33.84 -8.84
CA ARG A 168 -8.36 -34.62 -9.39
C ARG A 168 -7.68 -33.82 -10.48
N VAL A 169 -6.38 -33.63 -10.33
CA VAL A 169 -5.52 -32.95 -11.31
C VAL A 169 -4.45 -33.92 -11.82
N THR A 170 -4.17 -33.81 -13.10
CA THR A 170 -3.29 -34.73 -13.84
C THR A 170 -2.36 -33.94 -14.77
N LEU A 171 -1.56 -34.65 -15.57
CA LEU A 171 -0.65 -34.06 -16.55
C LEU A 171 -1.34 -32.99 -17.41
N ASN A 172 -0.66 -31.85 -17.63
CA ASN A 172 -1.11 -30.65 -18.36
C ASN A 172 -2.24 -29.84 -17.69
N ASP A 173 -2.72 -30.25 -16.51
CA ASP A 173 -3.65 -29.40 -15.76
C ASP A 173 -2.90 -28.19 -15.15
N THR A 174 -3.61 -27.07 -15.06
CA THR A 174 -3.11 -25.87 -14.39
C THR A 174 -3.48 -25.91 -12.92
N VAL A 175 -2.50 -25.63 -12.05
CA VAL A 175 -2.68 -25.51 -10.60
C VAL A 175 -2.31 -24.11 -10.13
N TYR A 176 -2.90 -23.70 -9.02
CA TYR A 176 -2.80 -22.34 -8.50
C TYR A 176 -2.15 -22.29 -7.12
N ALA A 177 -1.33 -21.27 -6.90
CA ALA A 177 -0.74 -20.99 -5.60
C ALA A 177 -1.83 -20.83 -4.51
N GLY A 178 -1.58 -21.42 -3.33
CA GLY A 178 -2.52 -21.34 -2.21
C GLY A 178 -3.58 -22.45 -2.17
N THR A 179 -3.58 -23.40 -3.12
CA THR A 179 -4.40 -24.63 -3.04
C THR A 179 -3.64 -25.72 -2.30
N LEU A 180 -4.38 -26.65 -1.66
CA LEU A 180 -3.81 -27.71 -0.82
C LEU A 180 -3.87 -29.04 -1.54
N ILE A 181 -2.77 -29.81 -1.54
CA ILE A 181 -2.78 -31.21 -1.98
C ILE A 181 -3.27 -32.08 -0.81
N GLU A 182 -4.42 -32.71 -0.97
CA GLU A 182 -4.96 -33.65 0.02
C GLU A 182 -4.36 -35.04 -0.14
N GLU A 183 -4.14 -35.50 -1.37
CA GLU A 183 -3.57 -36.79 -1.68
C GLU A 183 -2.79 -36.73 -2.99
N GLY A 184 -1.65 -37.43 -3.06
CA GLY A 184 -0.83 -37.56 -4.25
C GLY A 184 0.44 -36.71 -4.23
N LYS A 185 1.13 -36.68 -5.36
CA LYS A 185 2.36 -35.91 -5.59
C LYS A 185 2.38 -35.42 -7.02
N ILE A 186 2.67 -34.15 -7.20
CA ILE A 186 2.75 -33.53 -8.52
C ILE A 186 4.05 -32.76 -8.71
N PHE A 187 4.46 -32.69 -9.96
CA PHE A 187 5.59 -31.91 -10.43
C PHE A 187 5.03 -30.74 -11.24
N VAL A 188 5.21 -29.53 -10.74
CA VAL A 188 4.61 -28.33 -11.30
C VAL A 188 5.67 -27.46 -11.94
N LYS A 189 5.58 -27.25 -13.25
CA LYS A 189 6.45 -26.33 -13.99
C LYS A 189 5.99 -24.91 -13.72
N VAL A 190 6.90 -24.09 -13.20
CA VAL A 190 6.65 -22.68 -12.89
C VAL A 190 6.29 -21.91 -14.16
N ARG A 191 5.05 -21.42 -14.20
CA ARG A 191 4.56 -20.61 -15.32
C ARG A 191 4.79 -19.13 -15.07
N ASN A 192 4.42 -18.69 -13.85
CA ASN A 192 4.63 -17.32 -13.41
C ASN A 192 5.33 -17.33 -12.06
N LEU A 193 6.32 -16.45 -11.89
CA LEU A 193 6.97 -16.19 -10.61
C LEU A 193 6.05 -15.42 -9.67
N GLN A 194 6.46 -15.32 -8.39
CA GLN A 194 5.68 -14.64 -7.34
C GLN A 194 5.18 -13.24 -7.72
N ASP A 195 6.00 -12.48 -8.47
CA ASP A 195 5.66 -11.11 -8.90
C ASP A 195 4.53 -11.04 -9.94
N GLU A 196 4.26 -12.15 -10.65
CA GLU A 196 3.16 -12.26 -11.62
C GLU A 196 2.00 -13.13 -11.13
N SER A 197 2.06 -13.60 -9.87
CA SER A 197 1.00 -14.39 -9.27
C SER A 197 -0.29 -13.58 -9.11
N ARG A 198 -1.44 -14.26 -8.93
CA ARG A 198 -2.72 -13.58 -8.63
C ARG A 198 -2.63 -12.70 -7.39
N ILE A 199 -1.85 -13.11 -6.39
CA ILE A 199 -1.62 -12.35 -5.16
C ILE A 199 -0.83 -11.07 -5.46
N ALA A 200 0.24 -11.15 -6.26
CA ALA A 200 1.01 -9.98 -6.67
C ALA A 200 0.15 -8.99 -7.46
N LYS A 201 -0.73 -9.47 -8.36
CA LYS A 201 -1.70 -8.61 -9.07
C LYS A 201 -2.70 -7.93 -8.14
N ILE A 202 -3.13 -8.60 -7.08
CA ILE A 202 -3.99 -7.99 -6.05
C ILE A 202 -3.23 -6.88 -5.31
N ILE A 203 -1.97 -7.10 -4.95
CA ILE A 203 -1.12 -6.11 -4.32
C ILE A 203 -0.88 -4.92 -5.24
N ASP A 204 -0.54 -5.17 -6.51
CA ASP A 204 -0.36 -4.13 -7.53
C ASP A 204 -1.65 -3.33 -7.76
N MET A 205 -2.82 -3.98 -7.76
CA MET A 205 -4.13 -3.30 -7.80
C MET A 205 -4.37 -2.42 -6.58
N ILE A 206 -3.87 -2.76 -5.41
CA ILE A 206 -3.96 -1.94 -4.20
C ILE A 206 -3.05 -0.71 -4.33
N ASP A 207 -1.87 -0.87 -4.91
CA ASP A 207 -0.85 0.17 -4.98
C ASP A 207 -1.09 1.15 -6.16
N THR A 208 -1.50 0.65 -7.33
CA THR A 208 -1.63 1.44 -8.56
C THR A 208 -2.97 2.16 -8.71
N ASN A 209 -4.02 1.76 -7.98
CA ASN A 209 -5.34 2.34 -8.18
C ASN A 209 -5.57 3.60 -7.33
N GLU A 210 -5.30 4.78 -7.92
CA GLU A 210 -5.77 6.07 -7.37
C GLU A 210 -7.29 6.09 -7.10
N SER A 211 -8.07 5.27 -7.81
CA SER A 211 -9.51 5.13 -7.61
C SER A 211 -9.89 4.46 -6.27
N LEU A 212 -8.92 3.81 -5.59
CA LEU A 212 -9.11 3.16 -4.29
C LEU A 212 -8.73 4.07 -3.11
N LYS A 213 -8.35 5.32 -3.38
CA LYS A 213 -8.21 6.31 -2.31
C LYS A 213 -9.51 6.39 -1.51
N ALA A 214 -9.37 6.42 -0.20
CA ALA A 214 -10.52 6.63 0.68
C ALA A 214 -11.25 7.93 0.31
N SER A 215 -12.57 7.93 0.30
CA SER A 215 -13.34 9.15 0.06
C SER A 215 -13.09 10.19 1.17
N ILE A 216 -12.78 9.74 2.39
CA ILE A 216 -12.30 10.57 3.50
C ILE A 216 -10.99 11.26 3.15
N GLN A 217 -10.02 10.56 2.54
CA GLN A 217 -8.76 11.17 2.11
C GLN A 217 -9.02 12.23 1.05
N SER A 218 -9.87 11.96 0.06
CA SER A 218 -10.30 12.93 -0.94
C SER A 218 -11.07 14.10 -0.32
N LYS A 219 -11.99 13.83 0.63
CA LYS A 219 -12.69 14.88 1.38
C LYS A 219 -11.73 15.73 2.21
N ALA A 220 -10.75 15.11 2.86
CA ALA A 220 -9.73 15.82 3.63
C ALA A 220 -8.86 16.72 2.74
N GLU A 221 -8.47 16.26 1.55
CA GLU A 221 -7.77 17.07 0.56
C GLU A 221 -8.64 18.24 0.10
N HIS A 222 -9.92 18.02 -0.22
CA HIS A 222 -10.87 19.08 -0.56
C HIS A 222 -11.12 20.06 0.59
N MET A 223 -11.18 19.59 1.83
CA MET A 223 -11.31 20.47 3.00
C MET A 223 -10.07 21.34 3.18
N ALA A 224 -8.88 20.77 3.00
CA ALA A 224 -7.64 21.51 3.05
C ALA A 224 -7.62 22.63 1.97
N ASP A 225 -7.99 22.30 0.75
CA ASP A 225 -8.09 23.28 -0.34
C ASP A 225 -9.17 24.35 -0.07
N ALA A 226 -10.32 23.97 0.52
CA ALA A 226 -11.40 24.90 0.85
C ALA A 226 -11.02 25.93 1.94
N ILE A 227 -10.05 25.64 2.79
CA ILE A 227 -9.56 26.56 3.82
C ILE A 227 -8.64 27.64 3.21
N VAL A 228 -7.98 27.36 2.10
CA VAL A 228 -6.99 28.26 1.49
C VAL A 228 -7.56 29.68 1.20
N PRO A 229 -8.73 29.85 0.58
CA PRO A 229 -9.31 31.19 0.37
C PRO A 229 -9.52 31.95 1.68
N TYR A 230 -9.93 31.28 2.74
CA TYR A 230 -10.11 31.90 4.07
C TYR A 230 -8.78 32.31 4.70
N SER A 231 -7.71 31.55 4.47
CA SER A 231 -6.35 31.92 4.89
C SER A 231 -5.89 33.20 4.20
N PHE A 232 -6.19 33.38 2.92
CA PHE A 232 -5.93 34.62 2.19
C PHE A 232 -6.79 35.80 2.71
N LEU A 233 -8.08 35.56 2.97
CA LEU A 233 -8.97 36.57 3.58
C LEU A 233 -8.43 37.03 4.94
N GLY A 234 -8.03 36.07 5.78
CA GLY A 234 -7.41 36.34 7.08
C GLY A 234 -6.11 37.13 6.95
N PHE A 235 -5.23 36.75 5.98
CA PHE A 235 -4.01 37.48 5.68
C PHE A 235 -4.26 38.93 5.35
N PHE A 236 -5.15 39.20 4.38
CA PHE A 236 -5.49 40.58 3.99
C PHE A 236 -6.17 41.34 5.11
N GLY A 237 -7.06 40.69 5.90
CA GLY A 237 -7.72 41.29 7.06
C GLY A 237 -6.70 41.75 8.11
N VAL A 238 -5.84 40.83 8.57
CA VAL A 238 -4.82 41.16 9.58
C VAL A 238 -3.85 42.20 9.05
N TRP A 239 -3.47 42.15 7.77
CA TRP A 239 -2.61 43.17 7.16
C TRP A 239 -3.27 44.54 7.15
N ALA A 240 -4.56 44.63 6.77
CA ALA A 240 -5.31 45.89 6.71
C ALA A 240 -5.43 46.53 8.12
N PHE A 241 -5.72 45.73 9.16
CA PHE A 241 -5.91 46.24 10.53
C PHE A 241 -4.59 46.55 11.23
N THR A 242 -3.58 45.67 11.11
CA THR A 242 -2.34 45.80 11.88
C THR A 242 -1.23 46.55 11.13
N ARG A 243 -1.35 46.65 9.82
CA ARG A 243 -0.30 47.13 8.91
C ARG A 243 1.03 46.43 9.07
N ASN A 244 1.00 45.26 9.72
CA ASN A 244 2.16 44.44 10.00
C ASN A 244 2.15 43.16 9.16
N LEU A 245 2.99 43.17 8.13
CA LEU A 245 3.08 42.04 7.19
C LEU A 245 3.55 40.73 7.87
N THR A 246 4.39 40.84 8.93
CA THR A 246 4.86 39.66 9.68
C THR A 246 3.72 38.94 10.36
N ARG A 247 2.81 39.69 11.00
CA ARG A 247 1.63 39.10 11.63
C ARG A 247 0.67 38.51 10.60
N ALA A 248 0.50 39.19 9.51
CA ALA A 248 -0.37 38.71 8.42
C ALA A 248 0.17 37.43 7.79
N THR A 249 1.48 37.34 7.51
CA THR A 249 2.09 36.13 6.93
C THR A 249 2.02 34.93 7.87
N ALA A 250 1.91 35.12 9.18
CA ALA A 250 1.74 34.01 10.11
C ALA A 250 0.48 33.15 9.79
N LEU A 251 -0.58 33.77 9.24
CA LEU A 251 -1.79 33.06 8.83
C LEU A 251 -1.57 32.19 7.56
N LEU A 252 -0.69 32.63 6.67
CA LEU A 252 -0.34 31.81 5.49
C LEU A 252 0.58 30.64 5.83
N LEU A 253 1.27 30.70 6.99
CA LEU A 253 2.19 29.67 7.45
C LEU A 253 1.49 28.54 8.22
N VAL A 254 0.21 28.70 8.55
CA VAL A 254 -0.57 27.66 9.21
C VAL A 254 -0.95 26.62 8.16
N ASP A 255 -0.13 25.57 8.12
CA ASP A 255 -0.32 24.47 7.18
C ASP A 255 -1.32 23.43 7.74
N TYR A 256 -2.60 23.74 7.60
CA TYR A 256 -3.67 22.78 7.93
C TYR A 256 -3.67 21.57 6.99
N SER A 257 -3.15 21.74 5.77
CA SER A 257 -3.24 20.73 4.73
C SER A 257 -2.32 19.55 5.01
N CYS A 258 -1.07 19.79 5.42
CA CYS A 258 -0.15 18.72 5.79
C CYS A 258 -0.68 17.92 7.00
N ALA A 259 -1.20 18.61 8.02
CA ALA A 259 -1.75 17.95 9.19
C ALA A 259 -2.95 17.04 8.84
N ILE A 260 -3.89 17.53 8.04
CA ILE A 260 -5.09 16.79 7.64
C ILE A 260 -4.73 15.63 6.72
N ARG A 261 -3.91 15.84 5.69
CA ARG A 261 -3.50 14.80 4.75
C ARG A 261 -2.75 13.68 5.47
N LEU A 262 -1.76 14.04 6.27
CA LEU A 262 -0.92 13.09 6.96
C LEU A 262 -1.72 12.27 7.99
N SER A 263 -2.54 12.93 8.83
CA SER A 263 -3.34 12.25 9.84
C SER A 263 -4.38 11.31 9.22
N THR A 264 -5.03 11.72 8.12
CA THR A 264 -6.03 10.91 7.44
C THR A 264 -5.37 9.67 6.79
N SER A 265 -4.26 9.86 6.08
CA SER A 265 -3.51 8.77 5.46
C SER A 265 -3.04 7.77 6.53
N ILE A 266 -2.44 8.23 7.63
CA ILE A 266 -1.97 7.37 8.72
C ILE A 266 -3.15 6.60 9.34
N SER A 267 -4.30 7.24 9.56
CA SER A 267 -5.47 6.60 10.16
C SER A 267 -6.02 5.47 9.30
N VAL A 268 -6.17 5.70 7.99
CA VAL A 268 -6.64 4.67 7.04
C VAL A 268 -5.67 3.50 7.00
N ILE A 269 -4.41 3.77 6.95
CA ILE A 269 -3.32 2.81 6.91
C ILE A 269 -3.27 1.98 8.20
N SER A 270 -3.36 2.63 9.37
CA SER A 270 -3.40 1.95 10.65
C SER A 270 -4.62 1.03 10.77
N ALA A 271 -5.78 1.48 10.28
CA ALA A 271 -6.99 0.66 10.27
C ALA A 271 -6.87 -0.56 9.33
N MET A 272 -6.23 -0.39 8.16
CA MET A 272 -5.95 -1.51 7.26
C MET A 272 -4.97 -2.51 7.88
N GLN A 273 -3.96 -2.02 8.59
CA GLN A 273 -3.01 -2.87 9.32
C GLN A 273 -3.70 -3.65 10.43
N GLU A 274 -4.55 -2.99 11.22
CA GLU A 274 -5.34 -3.64 12.27
C GLU A 274 -6.24 -4.73 11.70
N ALA A 275 -6.95 -4.46 10.60
CA ALA A 275 -7.75 -5.45 9.89
C ALA A 275 -6.90 -6.66 9.46
N SER A 276 -5.69 -6.42 8.94
CA SER A 276 -4.76 -7.49 8.53
C SER A 276 -4.33 -8.37 9.72
N MET A 277 -4.14 -7.81 10.91
CA MET A 277 -3.83 -8.57 12.12
C MET A 277 -4.98 -9.53 12.51
N HIS A 278 -6.20 -9.23 12.10
CA HIS A 278 -7.37 -10.08 12.25
C HIS A 278 -7.66 -10.96 11.02
N ASN A 279 -6.68 -11.16 10.13
CA ASN A 279 -6.81 -11.90 8.87
C ASN A 279 -7.86 -11.34 7.91
N VAL A 280 -8.16 -10.04 7.98
CA VAL A 280 -9.06 -9.34 7.08
C VAL A 280 -8.23 -8.50 6.12
N LEU A 281 -8.24 -8.86 4.83
CA LEU A 281 -7.57 -8.09 3.79
C LEU A 281 -8.49 -6.99 3.26
N VAL A 282 -8.14 -5.74 3.53
CA VAL A 282 -8.83 -4.57 2.99
C VAL A 282 -8.11 -4.08 1.73
N LYS A 283 -8.77 -4.12 0.58
CA LYS A 283 -8.19 -3.76 -0.73
C LYS A 283 -8.05 -2.24 -0.98
N GLY A 284 -8.26 -1.41 0.04
CA GLY A 284 -8.10 0.04 -0.02
C GLY A 284 -9.04 0.79 0.92
N GLY A 285 -8.71 2.03 1.24
CA GLY A 285 -9.45 2.84 2.21
C GLY A 285 -10.91 3.07 1.85
N LYS A 286 -11.26 3.12 0.55
CA LYS A 286 -12.64 3.22 0.08
C LYS A 286 -13.52 2.06 0.57
N HIS A 287 -12.97 0.84 0.59
CA HIS A 287 -13.71 -0.33 1.07
C HIS A 287 -13.92 -0.29 2.58
N LEU A 288 -12.94 0.24 3.33
CA LEU A 288 -13.07 0.45 4.75
C LEU A 288 -14.23 1.40 5.09
N GLU A 289 -14.35 2.50 4.33
CA GLU A 289 -15.46 3.45 4.48
C GLU A 289 -16.82 2.85 4.11
N SER A 290 -16.86 2.08 3.01
CA SER A 290 -18.10 1.45 2.55
C SER A 290 -18.67 0.48 3.58
N MET A 291 -17.83 -0.13 4.43
CA MET A 291 -18.28 -0.99 5.52
C MET A 291 -19.11 -0.21 6.57
N LYS A 292 -18.76 1.06 6.83
CA LYS A 292 -19.51 1.90 7.78
C LYS A 292 -20.95 2.16 7.32
N ASP A 293 -21.13 2.31 6.01
CA ASP A 293 -22.42 2.66 5.41
C ASP A 293 -23.22 1.41 4.96
N ALA A 294 -22.67 0.21 5.20
CA ALA A 294 -23.31 -1.05 4.87
C ALA A 294 -24.56 -1.28 5.74
N ASN A 295 -25.70 -1.46 5.11
CA ASN A 295 -26.97 -1.76 5.76
C ASN A 295 -27.47 -3.19 5.46
N VAL A 296 -26.78 -3.92 4.59
CA VAL A 296 -27.06 -5.30 4.23
C VAL A 296 -25.74 -6.08 4.22
N ILE A 297 -25.76 -7.25 4.84
CA ILE A 297 -24.63 -8.19 4.81
C ILE A 297 -25.08 -9.46 4.12
N VAL A 298 -24.35 -9.84 3.06
CA VAL A 298 -24.57 -11.09 2.33
C VAL A 298 -23.46 -12.05 2.67
N PHE A 299 -23.80 -13.19 3.26
CA PHE A 299 -22.84 -14.23 3.61
C PHE A 299 -22.79 -15.29 2.52
N ASP A 300 -21.57 -15.66 2.11
CA ASP A 300 -21.37 -16.90 1.37
C ASP A 300 -21.61 -18.11 2.31
N LYS A 301 -22.19 -19.18 1.78
CA LYS A 301 -22.49 -20.36 2.58
C LYS A 301 -21.25 -21.22 2.80
N THR A 302 -20.61 -21.59 1.69
CA THR A 302 -19.58 -22.64 1.71
C THR A 302 -18.22 -22.08 2.11
N GLY A 303 -17.62 -22.64 3.17
CA GLY A 303 -16.33 -22.13 3.67
C GLY A 303 -16.42 -20.85 4.50
N THR A 304 -17.60 -20.20 4.54
CA THR A 304 -17.86 -19.01 5.37
C THR A 304 -18.79 -19.35 6.53
N LEU A 305 -20.01 -19.81 6.25
CA LEU A 305 -20.97 -20.26 7.27
C LEU A 305 -20.79 -21.74 7.63
N THR A 306 -20.11 -22.52 6.79
CA THR A 306 -19.87 -23.93 6.96
C THR A 306 -18.36 -24.21 6.90
N HIS A 307 -17.92 -25.30 7.53
CA HIS A 307 -16.52 -25.73 7.51
C HIS A 307 -16.07 -26.35 6.17
N ALA A 308 -16.94 -26.40 5.17
CA ALA A 308 -16.67 -27.05 3.87
C ALA A 308 -16.14 -28.50 3.97
N LYS A 309 -16.40 -29.18 5.09
CA LYS A 309 -16.10 -30.60 5.33
C LYS A 309 -17.41 -31.36 5.45
N PRO A 310 -17.75 -32.22 4.48
CA PRO A 310 -18.90 -33.11 4.65
C PRO A 310 -18.64 -34.07 5.80
N VAL A 311 -19.59 -34.16 6.73
CA VAL A 311 -19.56 -35.08 7.86
C VAL A 311 -20.81 -35.93 7.77
N VAL A 312 -20.63 -37.27 7.90
CA VAL A 312 -21.75 -38.18 7.98
C VAL A 312 -22.46 -37.98 9.32
N LEU A 313 -23.67 -37.47 9.28
CA LEU A 313 -24.49 -37.22 10.48
C LEU A 313 -25.28 -38.43 10.86
N ASP A 314 -25.76 -39.19 9.89
CA ASP A 314 -26.55 -40.42 10.14
C ASP A 314 -26.42 -41.37 8.94
N VAL A 315 -26.54 -42.65 9.22
CA VAL A 315 -26.56 -43.72 8.24
C VAL A 315 -27.87 -44.47 8.39
N VAL A 316 -28.66 -44.46 7.36
CA VAL A 316 -29.94 -45.21 7.28
C VAL A 316 -29.70 -46.44 6.42
N PRO A 317 -29.57 -47.62 7.04
CA PRO A 317 -29.41 -48.85 6.26
C PRO A 317 -30.68 -49.18 5.47
N LEU A 318 -30.49 -49.66 4.28
CA LEU A 318 -31.60 -50.11 3.41
C LEU A 318 -31.61 -51.66 3.39
N GLN A 319 -32.78 -52.22 3.48
CA GLN A 319 -33.02 -53.69 3.47
C GLN A 319 -32.35 -54.41 4.68
N ASP A 320 -31.62 -55.48 4.43
CA ASP A 320 -31.07 -56.35 5.43
C ASP A 320 -29.69 -55.94 5.98
N TYR A 321 -29.21 -54.72 5.61
CA TYR A 321 -27.91 -54.22 6.10
C TYR A 321 -28.04 -53.60 7.50
N THR A 322 -27.05 -53.80 8.29
CA THR A 322 -26.95 -53.17 9.63
C THR A 322 -26.19 -51.87 9.56
N ARG A 323 -26.25 -51.04 10.62
CA ARG A 323 -25.60 -49.72 10.68
C ARG A 323 -24.06 -49.84 10.70
N GLU A 324 -23.54 -51.06 10.98
CA GLU A 324 -22.10 -51.37 11.08
C GLU A 324 -21.54 -51.97 9.77
N GLU A 325 -22.39 -52.40 8.85
CA GLU A 325 -22.07 -52.85 7.49
C GLU A 325 -22.17 -51.70 6.50
#